data_b5d25a6d103a20891bca2e8bd22e46d5
#
_entry.id   b5d25a6d103a20891bca2e8bd22e46d5
#
_cell.length_a   1.000
_cell.length_b   1.000
_cell.length_c   1.000
_cell.angle_alpha   90.00
_cell.angle_beta   90.00
_cell.angle_gamma   90.00
#
_symmetry.space_group_name_H-M   'P 1'
#
loop_
_entity.id
_entity.type
_entity.pdbx_description
1 polymer ?
#
loop_
_entity_poly.entity_id
_entity_poly.type
_entity_poly.pdbx_seq_one_letter_code
_entity_poly.pdbx_strand_id
1 'polypeptide(L)'
;GPFTFLLDASSRMPHKALERRRTIGIRIPDNSIPRAIVERLGAPLLTSSVLDDEETEYMTDPELIHERYGRDVELVIDGGVGDAVPTTVVDLTGGEPEILREGKGVLRE
;
A
#
# COMPACT_ATOMS: atom_id res chain seq x y z
N GLY A 1 -5.59 -0.97 -8.36
CA GLY A 1 -6.79 -1.63 -7.90
C GLY A 1 -6.63 -2.35 -6.58
N PRO A 2 -7.42 -3.38 -6.33
CA PRO A 2 -7.50 -4.04 -5.01
C PRO A 2 -6.39 -5.06 -4.75
N PHE A 3 -5.37 -5.12 -5.58
CA PHE A 3 -4.29 -6.10 -5.48
C PHE A 3 -2.96 -5.47 -5.12
N THR A 4 -2.16 -6.22 -4.36
CA THR A 4 -0.73 -6.01 -4.23
C THR A 4 -0.03 -7.21 -4.84
N PHE A 5 0.85 -6.97 -5.81
CA PHE A 5 1.59 -8.05 -6.48
C PHE A 5 3.02 -8.09 -5.96
N LEU A 6 3.47 -9.28 -5.57
CA LEU A 6 4.86 -9.52 -5.19
C LEU A 6 5.65 -9.94 -6.42
N LEU A 7 6.71 -9.22 -6.70
CA LEU A 7 7.60 -9.45 -7.82
C LEU A 7 9.06 -9.55 -7.33
N ASP A 8 9.91 -10.20 -8.09
CA ASP A 8 11.34 -10.18 -7.82
C ASP A 8 11.89 -8.78 -7.99
N ALA A 9 12.63 -8.31 -7.00
CA ALA A 9 13.24 -6.98 -7.05
C ALA A 9 14.44 -6.99 -8.00
N SER A 10 14.55 -5.93 -8.82
CA SER A 10 15.72 -5.74 -9.66
C SER A 10 16.91 -5.21 -8.86
N SER A 11 18.13 -5.34 -9.40
CA SER A 11 19.34 -4.81 -8.78
C SER A 11 19.34 -3.27 -8.69
N ARG A 12 18.45 -2.60 -9.39
CA ARG A 12 18.28 -1.13 -9.35
C ARG A 12 17.50 -0.64 -8.15
N MET A 13 16.80 -1.55 -7.45
CA MET A 13 16.00 -1.19 -6.29
C MET A 13 16.91 -0.82 -5.12
N PRO A 14 16.69 0.34 -4.45
CA PRO A 14 17.48 0.72 -3.28
C PRO A 14 17.37 -0.29 -2.15
N HIS A 15 18.48 -0.60 -1.49
CA HIS A 15 18.50 -1.53 -0.37
C HIS A 15 17.54 -1.14 0.77
N LYS A 16 17.37 0.16 1.01
CA LYS A 16 16.42 0.65 2.03
C LYS A 16 14.98 0.26 1.74
N ALA A 17 14.59 0.28 0.45
CA ALA A 17 13.23 -0.11 0.06
C ALA A 17 12.98 -1.60 0.21
N LEU A 18 14.03 -2.42 0.08
CA LEU A 18 13.94 -3.87 0.14
C LEU A 18 14.02 -4.44 1.56
N GLU A 19 14.68 -3.74 2.48
CA GLU A 19 14.90 -4.22 3.86
C GLU A 19 15.42 -5.66 3.91
N ARG A 20 16.41 -6.00 3.07
CA ARG A 20 16.99 -7.34 2.89
C ARG A 20 16.07 -8.35 2.20
N ARG A 21 14.94 -7.90 1.65
CA ARG A 21 14.04 -8.77 0.90
C ARG A 21 14.47 -8.84 -0.56
N ARG A 22 14.22 -9.98 -1.20
CA ARG A 22 14.46 -10.16 -2.64
C ARG A 22 13.22 -9.85 -3.47
N THR A 23 12.07 -9.71 -2.82
CA THR A 23 10.80 -9.41 -3.48
C THR A 23 10.30 -8.05 -3.06
N ILE A 24 9.50 -7.44 -3.92
CA ILE A 24 8.86 -6.16 -3.65
C ILE A 24 7.37 -6.26 -3.96
N GLY A 25 6.55 -5.65 -3.10
CA GLY A 25 5.12 -5.51 -3.33
C GLY A 25 4.85 -4.27 -4.16
N ILE A 26 4.13 -4.43 -5.26
CA ILE A 26 3.75 -3.34 -6.15
C ILE A 26 2.23 -3.21 -6.18
N ARG A 27 1.77 -1.97 -6.09
CA ARG A 27 0.36 -1.65 -6.15
C ARG A 27 0.12 -0.41 -7.02
N ILE A 28 -0.91 -0.47 -7.85
CA ILE A 28 -1.44 0.70 -8.55
C ILE A 28 -2.82 0.95 -7.95
N PRO A 29 -2.95 1.91 -7.01
CA PRO A 29 -4.21 2.13 -6.31
C PRO A 29 -5.26 2.75 -7.23
N ASP A 30 -6.50 2.34 -7.04
CA ASP A 30 -7.66 2.96 -7.67
C ASP A 30 -8.11 4.17 -6.84
N ASN A 31 -7.24 5.17 -6.78
CA ASN A 31 -7.44 6.40 -6.03
C ASN A 31 -6.63 7.51 -6.70
N SER A 32 -7.28 8.61 -7.00
CA SER A 32 -6.66 9.73 -7.72
C SER A 32 -5.58 10.45 -6.92
N ILE A 33 -5.65 10.45 -5.58
CA ILE A 33 -4.70 11.17 -4.73
C ILE A 33 -3.30 10.58 -4.80
N PRO A 34 -3.05 9.30 -4.44
CA PRO A 34 -1.72 8.72 -4.56
C PRO A 34 -1.22 8.65 -5.99
N ARG A 35 -2.10 8.47 -6.96
CA ARG A 35 -1.73 8.47 -8.38
C ARG A 35 -1.25 9.83 -8.83
N ALA A 36 -1.90 10.90 -8.41
CA ALA A 36 -1.47 12.27 -8.70
C ALA A 36 -0.11 12.57 -8.07
N ILE A 37 0.13 12.11 -6.85
CA ILE A 37 1.41 12.29 -6.16
C ILE A 37 2.53 11.60 -6.94
N VAL A 38 2.34 10.35 -7.33
CA VAL A 38 3.33 9.56 -8.10
C VAL A 38 3.60 10.21 -9.46
N GLU A 39 2.57 10.69 -10.14
CA GLU A 39 2.70 11.37 -11.42
C GLU A 39 3.55 12.65 -11.30
N ARG A 40 3.29 13.44 -10.28
CA ARG A 40 4.06 14.68 -10.03
C ARG A 40 5.49 14.39 -9.57
N LEU A 41 5.66 13.34 -8.80
CA LEU A 41 6.98 12.91 -8.33
C LEU A 41 7.83 12.33 -9.46
N GLY A 42 7.23 11.70 -10.45
CA GLY A 42 7.92 11.04 -11.55
C GLY A 42 8.65 9.76 -11.15
N ALA A 43 8.28 9.15 -10.02
CA ALA A 43 8.91 7.96 -9.46
C ALA A 43 7.93 7.20 -8.57
N PRO A 44 8.18 5.90 -8.33
CA PRO A 44 7.37 5.14 -7.39
C PRO A 44 7.44 5.72 -5.97
N LEU A 45 6.38 5.54 -5.22
CA LEU A 45 6.25 5.99 -3.85
C LEU A 45 6.33 4.79 -2.90
N LEU A 46 7.20 4.89 -1.90
CA LEU A 46 7.27 3.88 -0.84
C LEU A 46 6.17 4.16 0.17
N THR A 47 5.36 3.16 0.46
CA THR A 47 4.19 3.32 1.33
C THR A 47 4.11 2.23 2.39
N SER A 48 3.37 2.52 3.43
CA SER A 48 3.03 1.57 4.49
C SER A 48 1.58 1.79 4.89
N SER A 49 0.92 0.73 5.30
CA SER A 49 -0.45 0.82 5.82
C SER A 49 -0.47 1.39 7.23
N VAL A 50 -1.50 2.16 7.53
CA VAL A 50 -1.83 2.54 8.91
C VAL A 50 -2.72 1.43 9.47
N LEU A 51 -2.22 0.70 10.45
CA LEU A 51 -2.93 -0.41 11.07
C LEU A 51 -3.25 -0.10 12.53
N ASP A 52 -4.50 -0.26 12.91
CA ASP A 52 -4.95 -0.15 14.29
C ASP A 52 -5.92 -1.29 14.57
N ASP A 53 -5.52 -2.21 15.46
CA ASP A 53 -6.30 -3.40 15.77
C ASP A 53 -7.47 -3.10 16.72
N GLU A 54 -7.44 -1.98 17.42
CA GLU A 54 -8.45 -1.63 18.41
C GLU A 54 -9.58 -0.78 17.85
N GLU A 55 -9.24 0.23 17.01
CA GLU A 55 -10.21 1.16 16.48
C GLU A 55 -10.02 1.39 14.99
N THR A 56 -10.97 0.94 14.19
CA THR A 56 -10.97 1.05 12.73
C THR A 56 -10.90 2.51 12.26
N GLU A 57 -11.51 3.43 13.00
CA GLU A 57 -11.56 4.85 12.67
C GLU A 57 -10.16 5.47 12.55
N TYR A 58 -9.21 5.00 13.36
CA TYR A 58 -7.81 5.47 13.28
C TYR A 58 -7.07 4.99 12.03
N MET A 59 -7.67 4.09 11.26
CA MET A 59 -7.13 3.65 9.96
C MET A 59 -7.85 4.32 8.78
N THR A 60 -9.07 4.76 8.97
CA THR A 60 -9.98 5.14 7.88
C THR A 60 -10.40 6.59 7.88
N ASP A 61 -10.50 7.23 9.03
CA ASP A 61 -10.93 8.62 9.15
C ASP A 61 -9.72 9.55 9.24
N PRO A 62 -9.51 10.44 8.25
CA PRO A 62 -8.34 11.31 8.23
C PRO A 62 -8.26 12.28 9.40
N GLU A 63 -9.38 12.71 9.96
CA GLU A 63 -9.36 13.57 11.17
C GLU A 63 -8.79 12.83 12.38
N LEU A 64 -9.20 11.57 12.57
CA LEU A 64 -8.69 10.73 13.67
C LEU A 64 -7.25 10.29 13.42
N ILE A 65 -6.88 10.02 12.17
CA ILE A 65 -5.50 9.74 11.80
C ILE A 65 -4.61 10.93 12.15
N HIS A 66 -5.04 12.13 11.83
CA HIS A 66 -4.32 13.35 12.16
C HIS A 66 -4.20 13.56 13.68
N GLU A 67 -5.26 13.29 14.42
CA GLU A 67 -5.25 13.38 15.88
C GLU A 67 -4.20 12.45 16.50
N ARG A 68 -4.12 11.20 15.99
CA ARG A 68 -3.23 10.19 16.54
C ARG A 68 -1.79 10.31 16.06
N TYR A 69 -1.59 10.58 14.77
CA TYR A 69 -0.28 10.51 14.12
C TYR A 69 0.24 11.85 13.61
N GLY A 70 -0.53 12.93 13.74
CA GLY A 70 -0.19 14.23 13.16
C GLY A 70 1.14 14.81 13.65
N ARG A 71 1.62 14.39 14.83
CA ARG A 71 2.92 14.82 15.36
C ARG A 71 4.08 14.02 14.78
N ASP A 72 3.79 12.85 14.22
CA ASP A 72 4.79 11.93 13.68
C ASP A 72 5.01 12.12 12.19
N VAL A 73 4.14 12.86 11.53
CA VAL A 73 4.19 13.09 10.08
C VAL A 73 4.14 14.58 9.77
N GLU A 74 4.69 14.97 8.65
CA GLU A 74 4.70 16.38 8.24
C GLU A 74 3.36 16.84 7.69
N LEU A 75 2.58 15.94 7.13
CA LEU A 75 1.34 16.26 6.42
C LEU A 75 0.37 15.09 6.48
N VAL A 76 -0.90 15.39 6.69
CA VAL A 76 -2.00 14.44 6.51
C VAL A 76 -2.89 14.95 5.39
N ILE A 77 -3.09 14.13 4.36
CA ILE A 77 -3.95 14.48 3.23
C ILE A 77 -5.33 13.89 3.48
N ASP A 78 -6.33 14.76 3.57
CA ASP A 78 -7.72 14.34 3.78
C ASP A 78 -8.38 14.06 2.42
N GLY A 79 -8.53 12.79 2.10
CA GLY A 79 -9.26 12.32 0.92
C GLY A 79 -10.63 11.76 1.23
N GLY A 80 -11.13 12.02 2.44
CA GLY A 80 -12.38 11.42 2.94
C GLY A 80 -12.12 10.14 3.72
N VAL A 81 -13.20 9.55 4.22
CA VAL A 81 -13.13 8.31 4.97
C VAL A 81 -12.72 7.17 4.03
N GLY A 82 -11.70 6.42 4.44
CA GLY A 82 -11.15 5.30 3.67
C GLY A 82 -11.83 3.98 4.01
N ASP A 83 -11.14 2.91 3.63
CA ASP A 83 -11.61 1.54 3.76
C ASP A 83 -10.64 0.74 4.64
N ALA A 84 -11.17 -0.12 5.47
CA ALA A 84 -10.39 -0.98 6.37
C ALA A 84 -10.02 -2.33 5.73
N VAL A 85 -10.63 -2.70 4.61
CA VAL A 85 -10.34 -3.98 3.96
C VAL A 85 -9.02 -3.89 3.20
N PRO A 86 -8.02 -4.71 3.54
CA PRO A 86 -6.73 -4.67 2.88
C PRO A 86 -6.79 -5.22 1.45
N THR A 87 -5.73 -4.97 0.69
CA THR A 87 -5.58 -5.53 -0.65
C THR A 87 -5.40 -7.04 -0.60
N THR A 88 -5.75 -7.71 -1.69
CA THR A 88 -5.36 -9.10 -1.91
C THR A 88 -3.90 -9.14 -2.34
N VAL A 89 -3.08 -9.93 -1.66
CA VAL A 89 -1.65 -10.05 -1.97
C VAL A 89 -1.43 -11.30 -2.81
N VAL A 90 -0.88 -11.12 -4.00
CA VAL A 90 -0.62 -12.18 -4.97
C VAL A 90 0.88 -12.29 -5.21
N ASP A 91 1.43 -13.48 -4.97
CA ASP A 91 2.83 -13.78 -5.25
C ASP A 91 2.97 -14.27 -6.69
N LEU A 92 3.72 -13.54 -7.50
CA LEU A 92 3.98 -13.87 -8.90
C LEU A 92 5.41 -14.42 -9.11
N THR A 93 6.18 -14.60 -8.04
CA THR A 93 7.59 -15.01 -8.16
C THR A 93 7.77 -16.48 -8.46
N GLY A 94 6.79 -17.32 -8.18
CA GLY A 94 6.87 -18.78 -8.33
C GLY A 94 6.38 -19.36 -9.66
N GLY A 95 6.14 -18.52 -10.66
CA GLY A 95 5.66 -18.98 -11.97
C GLY A 95 4.13 -19.06 -12.09
N GLU A 96 3.44 -19.49 -11.05
CA GLU A 96 1.98 -19.44 -10.96
C GLU A 96 1.55 -18.48 -9.88
N PRO A 97 0.45 -17.71 -10.11
CA PRO A 97 -0.06 -16.80 -9.09
C PRO A 97 -0.48 -17.55 -7.82
N GLU A 98 -0.01 -17.09 -6.68
CA GLU A 98 -0.37 -17.62 -5.37
C GLU A 98 -0.92 -16.51 -4.48
N ILE A 99 -2.12 -16.71 -3.93
CA ILE A 99 -2.74 -15.74 -3.02
C ILE A 99 -2.17 -15.96 -1.61
N LEU A 100 -1.38 -14.99 -1.13
CA LEU A 100 -0.82 -15.02 0.23
C LEU A 100 -1.75 -14.39 1.26
N ARG A 101 -2.61 -13.47 0.83
CA ARG A 101 -3.61 -12.81 1.67
C ARG A 101 -4.82 -12.46 0.83
N GLU A 102 -5.99 -12.95 1.22
CA GLU A 102 -7.24 -12.52 0.61
C GLU A 102 -7.67 -11.17 1.17
N GLY A 103 -8.15 -10.29 0.31
CA GLY A 103 -8.62 -8.96 0.65
C GLY A 103 -9.71 -8.52 -0.31
N LYS A 104 -9.64 -7.25 -0.77
CA LYS A 104 -10.65 -6.68 -1.67
C LYS A 104 -10.73 -7.34 -3.04
N GLY A 105 -9.59 -7.76 -3.57
CA GLY A 105 -9.51 -8.25 -4.95
C GLY A 105 -9.91 -9.70 -5.06
N VAL A 106 -10.59 -10.04 -6.15
CA VAL A 106 -10.86 -11.41 -6.55
C VAL A 106 -10.03 -11.71 -7.80
N LEU A 107 -9.07 -12.64 -7.67
CA LEU A 107 -8.21 -13.02 -8.78
C LEU A 107 -9.00 -13.91 -9.74
N ARG A 108 -9.07 -13.48 -11.00
CA ARG A 108 -9.70 -14.23 -12.07
C ARG A 108 -8.63 -14.73 -13.01
N GLU A 109 -8.69 -15.99 -13.32
CA GLU A 109 -7.81 -16.61 -14.31
C GLU A 109 -8.33 -16.41 -15.73
#